data_d776b1a646e33ff6f552aebf8b8e35b4
#
_entry.id   d776b1a646e33ff6f552aebf8b8e35b4
#
_cell.length_a   1.000
_cell.length_b   1.000
_cell.length_c   1.000
_cell.angle_alpha   90.00
_cell.angle_beta   90.00
_cell.angle_gamma   90.00
#
_symmetry.space_group_name_H-M   'P 1'
#
loop_
_entity.id
_entity.type
_entity.pdbx_description
1 polymer ?
#
loop_
_entity_poly.entity_id
_entity_poly.type
_entity_poly.pdbx_seq_one_letter_code
_entity_poly.pdbx_strand_id
1 'polypeptide(L)'
;MIKPFAIAVSGVLAGSAAWAGPYVNVENNAGFTGSDFNSSTTDMHVGYEGGDGVYGFYLQGGPAYVQPDGDAGEFELSGKIGGSVQATEQFGAYGEISFMTGDDDASYGTKVGVKYSF
;
A
#
# COMPACT_ATOMS: atom_id res chain seq x y z
N MET A 1 -19.30 14.07 -16.56
CA MET A 1 -18.74 14.02 -15.20
C MET A 1 -17.35 13.41 -15.22
N ILE A 2 -16.41 14.10 -14.69
CA ILE A 2 -15.02 13.65 -14.68
C ILE A 2 -14.83 12.77 -13.45
N LYS A 3 -14.34 11.56 -13.67
CA LYS A 3 -14.04 10.67 -12.57
C LYS A 3 -12.71 11.00 -11.95
N PRO A 4 -12.56 10.86 -10.63
CA PRO A 4 -11.25 11.01 -10.00
C PRO A 4 -10.27 10.00 -10.60
N PHE A 5 -9.08 10.45 -10.80
CA PHE A 5 -8.04 9.62 -11.36
C PHE A 5 -6.90 9.55 -10.36
N ALA A 6 -6.61 8.37 -9.87
CA ALA A 6 -5.54 8.16 -8.91
C ALA A 6 -4.35 7.51 -9.61
N ILE A 7 -3.18 8.11 -9.39
CA ILE A 7 -1.93 7.54 -9.89
C ILE A 7 -1.12 7.13 -8.68
N ALA A 8 -0.76 5.87 -8.63
CA ALA A 8 0.10 5.35 -7.60
C ALA A 8 1.47 5.08 -8.19
N VAL A 9 2.50 5.66 -7.57
CA VAL A 9 3.88 5.39 -7.93
C VAL A 9 4.54 4.74 -6.73
N SER A 10 4.88 3.48 -6.88
CA SER A 10 5.51 2.72 -5.82
C SER A 10 6.96 2.46 -6.17
N GLY A 11 7.85 2.83 -5.25
CA GLY A 11 9.25 2.48 -5.37
C GLY A 11 9.59 1.47 -4.30
N VAL A 12 9.87 0.26 -4.69
CA VAL A 12 10.27 -0.77 -3.76
C VAL A 12 11.78 -0.86 -3.77
N LEU A 13 12.38 -0.53 -2.66
CA LEU A 13 13.82 -0.57 -2.49
C LEU A 13 14.30 -1.87 -1.85
N ALA A 14 13.39 -2.74 -1.52
CA ALA A 14 13.73 -4.02 -0.95
C ALA A 14 14.39 -4.90 -1.99
N GLY A 15 15.40 -5.60 -1.56
CA GLY A 15 15.96 -6.64 -2.40
C GLY A 15 14.93 -7.71 -2.67
N SER A 16 15.08 -8.40 -3.77
CA SER A 16 14.16 -9.44 -4.21
C SER A 16 14.35 -10.71 -3.37
N ALA A 17 14.17 -10.59 -2.06
CA ALA A 17 14.31 -11.78 -1.23
C ALA A 17 13.10 -12.67 -1.39
N ALA A 18 13.33 -13.91 -1.83
CA ALA A 18 12.31 -14.94 -1.85
C ALA A 18 12.04 -15.48 -0.44
N TRP A 19 12.68 -14.90 0.55
CA TRP A 19 12.70 -15.40 1.92
C TRP A 19 12.21 -14.32 2.88
N ALA A 20 12.18 -14.63 4.16
CA ALA A 20 11.83 -13.67 5.18
C ALA A 20 12.91 -12.59 5.31
N GLY A 21 12.51 -11.37 5.44
CA GLY A 21 13.45 -10.29 5.67
C GLY A 21 12.81 -8.92 5.80
N PRO A 22 13.54 -7.98 6.39
CA PRO A 22 13.09 -6.60 6.49
C PRO A 22 13.18 -5.89 5.15
N TYR A 23 12.33 -4.86 4.97
CA TYR A 23 12.38 -4.04 3.78
C TYR A 23 11.95 -2.60 4.10
N VAL A 24 12.24 -1.71 3.18
CA VAL A 24 11.79 -0.33 3.22
C VAL A 24 10.94 -0.09 1.97
N ASN A 25 9.83 0.58 2.14
CA ASN A 25 8.95 0.92 1.03
C ASN A 25 8.64 2.41 1.07
N VAL A 26 8.84 3.09 -0.04
CA VAL A 26 8.44 4.48 -0.20
C VAL A 26 7.43 4.55 -1.34
N GLU A 27 6.28 5.13 -1.06
CA GLU A 27 5.18 5.15 -2.01
C GLU A 27 4.53 6.52 -1.99
N ASN A 28 4.22 7.02 -3.16
CA ASN A 28 3.45 8.25 -3.29
C ASN A 28 2.18 7.98 -4.06
N ASN A 29 1.07 8.40 -3.50
CA ASN A 29 -0.24 8.29 -4.13
C ASN A 29 -0.80 9.69 -4.30
N ALA A 30 -1.09 10.06 -5.54
CA ALA A 30 -1.65 11.37 -5.85
C ALA A 30 -2.99 11.20 -6.54
N GLY A 31 -3.94 12.03 -6.16
CA GLY A 31 -5.27 12.03 -6.75
C GLY A 31 -5.51 13.30 -7.55
N PHE A 32 -6.16 13.13 -8.69
CA PHE A 32 -6.49 14.22 -9.59
C PHE A 32 -7.94 14.11 -10.02
N THR A 33 -8.55 15.27 -10.32
CA THR A 33 -9.85 15.31 -10.98
C THR A 33 -9.64 16.09 -12.25
N GLY A 34 -9.72 15.41 -13.40
CA GLY A 34 -9.31 16.00 -14.66
C GLY A 34 -7.84 16.33 -14.64
N SER A 35 -7.50 17.60 -14.80
CA SER A 35 -6.11 18.08 -14.69
C SER A 35 -5.82 18.71 -13.33
N ASP A 36 -6.79 18.71 -12.43
CA ASP A 36 -6.64 19.35 -11.12
C ASP A 36 -6.11 18.36 -10.09
N PHE A 37 -5.10 18.80 -9.37
CA PHE A 37 -4.51 18.04 -8.28
C PHE A 37 -5.40 18.14 -7.04
N ASN A 38 -5.76 16.99 -6.45
CA ASN A 38 -6.57 16.97 -5.22
C ASN A 38 -5.71 16.82 -3.97
N SER A 39 -4.88 15.80 -3.94
CA SER A 39 -4.04 15.54 -2.78
C SER A 39 -2.98 14.51 -3.12
N SER A 40 -1.96 14.45 -2.30
CA SER A 40 -0.98 13.38 -2.38
C SER A 40 -0.65 12.85 -1.00
N THR A 41 -0.31 11.58 -0.92
CA THR A 41 0.14 10.93 0.30
C THR A 41 1.45 10.22 0.00
N THR A 42 2.46 10.53 0.78
CA THR A 42 3.76 9.85 0.70
C THR A 42 3.94 9.00 1.94
N ASP A 43 4.02 7.71 1.74
CA ASP A 43 4.24 6.74 2.82
C ASP A 43 5.70 6.33 2.84
N MET A 44 6.28 6.33 4.03
CA MET A 44 7.63 5.81 4.24
C MET A 44 7.51 4.70 5.28
N HIS A 45 7.53 3.47 4.82
CA HIS A 45 7.30 2.32 5.68
C HIS A 45 8.55 1.48 5.82
N VAL A 46 8.71 0.91 7.00
CA VAL A 46 9.60 -0.22 7.20
C VAL A 46 8.72 -1.44 7.43
N GLY A 47 9.16 -2.56 6.94
CA GLY A 47 8.35 -3.75 7.03
C GLY A 47 9.16 -5.02 7.07
N TYR A 48 8.43 -6.10 7.16
CA TYR A 48 9.00 -7.44 7.16
C TYR A 48 8.12 -8.32 6.30
N GLU A 49 8.72 -9.10 5.47
CA GLU A 49 8.00 -10.02 4.60
C GLU A 49 8.62 -11.40 4.65
N GLY A 50 7.82 -12.40 4.35
CA GLY A 50 8.28 -13.77 4.33
C GLY A 50 7.31 -14.68 3.63
N GLY A 51 7.68 -15.92 3.51
CA GLY A 51 6.84 -16.94 2.90
C GLY A 51 7.66 -17.96 2.17
N ASP A 52 6.94 -18.84 1.49
CA ASP A 52 7.55 -19.84 0.62
C ASP A 52 6.86 -19.78 -0.75
N GLY A 53 6.98 -20.80 -1.56
CA GLY A 53 6.36 -20.82 -2.89
C GLY A 53 4.85 -20.98 -2.88
N VAL A 54 4.25 -21.24 -1.73
CA VAL A 54 2.82 -21.47 -1.61
C VAL A 54 2.12 -20.28 -0.95
N TYR A 55 2.68 -19.74 0.10
CA TYR A 55 2.09 -18.60 0.77
C TYR A 55 3.15 -17.54 1.08
N GLY A 56 2.67 -16.33 1.22
CA GLY A 56 3.51 -15.21 1.60
C GLY A 56 2.76 -14.26 2.51
N PHE A 57 3.50 -13.46 3.25
CA PHE A 57 2.91 -12.44 4.09
C PHE A 57 3.84 -11.23 4.15
N TYR A 58 3.25 -10.11 4.51
CA TYR A 58 4.04 -8.92 4.80
C TYR A 58 3.30 -8.07 5.84
N LEU A 59 4.09 -7.29 6.56
CA LEU A 59 3.55 -6.24 7.42
C LEU A 59 4.49 -5.05 7.33
N GLN A 60 3.92 -3.87 7.32
CA GLN A 60 4.71 -2.65 7.22
C GLN A 60 4.00 -1.50 7.92
N GLY A 61 4.77 -0.52 8.34
CA GLY A 61 4.22 0.65 8.96
C GLY A 61 5.24 1.78 9.00
N GLY A 62 4.76 2.97 9.21
CA GLY A 62 5.59 4.15 9.30
C GLY A 62 4.82 5.42 9.07
N PRO A 63 5.52 6.57 9.00
CA PRO A 63 4.87 7.84 8.78
C PRO A 63 4.34 7.97 7.36
N ALA A 64 3.24 8.69 7.24
CA ALA A 64 2.66 9.07 5.97
C ALA A 64 2.52 10.58 5.97
N TYR A 65 2.95 11.24 4.91
CA TYR A 65 2.79 12.66 4.75
C TYR A 65 1.64 12.91 3.79
N VAL A 66 0.57 13.51 4.31
CA VAL A 66 -0.63 13.79 3.54
C VAL A 66 -0.65 15.27 3.21
N GLN A 67 -0.70 15.60 1.92
CA GLN A 67 -0.71 16.96 1.47
C GLN A 67 -1.92 17.23 0.59
N PRO A 68 -2.98 17.86 1.15
CA PRO A 68 -4.12 18.27 0.35
C PRO A 68 -3.78 19.47 -0.53
N ASP A 69 -4.55 19.66 -1.60
CA ASP A 69 -4.38 20.81 -2.46
C ASP A 69 -4.80 22.08 -1.70
N GLY A 70 -3.91 23.05 -1.65
CA GLY A 70 -4.18 24.32 -1.04
C GLY A 70 -4.07 24.39 0.49
N ASP A 71 -3.81 23.25 1.12
CA ASP A 71 -3.68 23.19 2.58
C ASP A 71 -2.29 22.72 2.99
N ALA A 72 -1.98 22.95 4.26
CA ALA A 72 -0.73 22.47 4.82
C ALA A 72 -0.75 20.95 4.94
N GLY A 73 0.39 20.33 4.73
CA GLY A 73 0.51 18.88 4.89
C GLY A 73 0.55 18.47 6.35
N GLU A 74 0.23 17.21 6.58
CA GLU A 74 0.22 16.62 7.92
C GLU A 74 0.88 15.26 7.88
N PHE A 75 1.54 14.91 9.00
CA PHE A 75 2.06 13.57 9.18
C PHE A 75 1.06 12.70 9.91
N GLU A 76 0.84 11.52 9.40
CA GLU A 76 0.01 10.51 10.00
C GLU A 76 0.81 9.23 10.15
N LEU A 77 0.30 8.29 10.93
CA LEU A 77 0.88 6.96 11.03
C LEU A 77 0.04 6.01 10.20
N SER A 78 0.67 5.24 9.35
CA SER A 78 -0.03 4.28 8.51
C SER A 78 0.64 2.92 8.57
N GLY A 79 -0.09 1.90 8.17
CA GLY A 79 0.44 0.56 8.14
C GLY A 79 -0.42 -0.37 7.33
N LYS A 80 0.17 -1.49 6.97
CA LYS A 80 -0.49 -2.54 6.20
C LYS A 80 -0.04 -3.90 6.68
N ILE A 81 -0.96 -4.85 6.64
CA ILE A 81 -0.63 -6.26 6.81
C ILE A 81 -1.35 -7.03 5.71
N GLY A 82 -0.64 -7.91 5.06
CA GLY A 82 -1.21 -8.66 3.97
C GLY A 82 -0.63 -10.05 3.83
N GLY A 83 -1.29 -10.84 3.02
CA GLY A 83 -0.84 -12.18 2.75
C GLY A 83 -1.42 -12.69 1.45
N SER A 84 -0.81 -13.75 0.97
CA SER A 84 -1.22 -14.40 -0.26
C SER A 84 -1.01 -15.90 -0.16
N VAL A 85 -1.80 -16.62 -0.92
CA VAL A 85 -1.67 -18.08 -1.06
C VAL A 85 -1.78 -18.43 -2.53
N GLN A 86 -0.89 -19.31 -2.97
CA GLN A 86 -0.91 -19.83 -4.33
C GLN A 86 -1.53 -21.21 -4.29
N ALA A 87 -2.79 -21.32 -4.72
CA ALA A 87 -3.53 -22.57 -4.64
C ALA A 87 -3.10 -23.53 -5.75
N THR A 88 -2.82 -23.02 -6.94
CA THR A 88 -2.27 -23.78 -8.06
C THR A 88 -1.21 -22.93 -8.74
N GLU A 89 -0.54 -23.46 -9.74
CA GLU A 89 0.45 -22.68 -10.49
C GLU A 89 -0.14 -21.46 -11.16
N GLN A 90 -1.44 -21.47 -11.41
CA GLN A 90 -2.12 -20.41 -12.13
C GLN A 90 -3.04 -19.58 -11.27
N PHE A 91 -3.45 -20.09 -10.12
CA PHE A 91 -4.49 -19.46 -9.32
C PHE A 91 -3.97 -19.11 -7.93
N GLY A 92 -4.08 -17.83 -7.57
CA GLY A 92 -3.69 -17.34 -6.26
C GLY A 92 -4.74 -16.44 -5.67
N ALA A 93 -4.70 -16.29 -4.35
CA ALA A 93 -5.56 -15.39 -3.62
C ALA A 93 -4.71 -14.51 -2.72
N TYR A 94 -5.17 -13.29 -2.47
CA TYR A 94 -4.45 -12.36 -1.59
C TYR A 94 -5.43 -11.49 -0.80
N GLY A 95 -4.95 -10.99 0.32
CA GLY A 95 -5.71 -10.07 1.13
C GLY A 95 -4.80 -9.09 1.84
N GLU A 96 -5.33 -7.91 2.11
CA GLU A 96 -4.58 -6.85 2.76
C GLU A 96 -5.52 -6.02 3.64
N ILE A 97 -5.03 -5.64 4.80
CA ILE A 97 -5.71 -4.69 5.67
C ILE A 97 -4.75 -3.51 5.86
N SER A 98 -5.26 -2.32 5.67
CA SER A 98 -4.48 -1.10 5.87
C SER A 98 -5.17 -0.18 6.86
N PHE A 99 -4.38 0.69 7.49
CA PHE A 99 -4.92 1.71 8.37
C PHE A 99 -4.09 2.98 8.26
N MET A 100 -4.72 4.08 8.63
CA MET A 100 -4.06 5.38 8.75
C MET A 100 -4.71 6.14 9.89
N THR A 101 -3.90 6.72 10.76
CA THR A 101 -4.42 7.57 11.83
C THR A 101 -4.92 8.89 11.24
N GLY A 102 -5.80 9.55 11.95
CA GLY A 102 -6.31 10.86 11.60
C GLY A 102 -6.54 11.66 12.85
N ASP A 103 -6.97 12.91 12.69
CA ASP A 103 -7.18 13.81 13.83
C ASP A 103 -8.27 13.30 14.76
N ASP A 104 -9.36 12.80 14.20
CA ASP A 104 -10.49 12.33 14.98
C ASP A 104 -10.59 10.82 15.00
N ASP A 105 -10.49 10.21 13.83
CA ASP A 105 -10.68 8.77 13.66
C ASP A 105 -9.61 8.18 12.77
N ALA A 106 -9.27 6.94 13.02
CA ALA A 106 -8.41 6.18 12.12
C ALA A 106 -9.22 5.69 10.93
N SER A 107 -8.57 5.65 9.78
CA SER A 107 -9.15 5.09 8.56
C SER A 107 -8.65 3.68 8.36
N TYR A 108 -9.54 2.80 7.92
CA TYR A 108 -9.20 1.42 7.66
C TYR A 108 -9.60 1.05 6.24
N GLY A 109 -8.83 0.18 5.64
CA GLY A 109 -9.14 -0.33 4.32
C GLY A 109 -8.87 -1.81 4.24
N THR A 110 -9.60 -2.49 3.39
CA THR A 110 -9.37 -3.90 3.12
C THR A 110 -9.29 -4.12 1.62
N LYS A 111 -8.50 -5.10 1.23
CA LYS A 111 -8.38 -5.50 -0.15
C LYS A 111 -8.33 -7.03 -0.19
N VAL A 112 -9.18 -7.62 -0.99
CA VAL A 112 -9.20 -9.08 -1.19
C VAL A 112 -9.33 -9.33 -2.67
N GLY A 113 -8.55 -10.24 -3.17
CA GLY A 113 -8.61 -10.55 -4.59
C GLY A 113 -8.09 -11.92 -4.92
N VAL A 114 -8.35 -12.30 -6.15
CA VAL A 114 -7.80 -13.53 -6.71
C VAL A 114 -7.06 -13.16 -7.99
N LYS A 115 -6.05 -13.94 -8.29
CA LYS A 115 -5.23 -13.71 -9.47
C LYS A 115 -5.11 -15.00 -10.24
N TYR A 116 -5.36 -14.93 -11.53
CA TYR A 116 -5.19 -16.06 -12.44
C TYR A 116 -4.11 -15.72 -13.44
N SER A 117 -3.13 -16.58 -13.56
CA SER A 117 -2.01 -16.39 -14.48
C SER A 117 -2.07 -17.43 -15.60
N PHE A 118 -1.90 -16.98 -16.82
CA PHE A 118 -1.94 -17.84 -18.01
C PHE A 118 -0.60 -18.45 -18.31
#